data_8c49ed6b2cb3111ed64f4044b45f7211
#
_entry.id   8c49ed6b2cb3111ed64f4044b45f7211
#
_cell.length_a   1.000
_cell.length_b   1.000
_cell.length_c   1.000
_cell.angle_alpha   90.00
_cell.angle_beta   90.00
_cell.angle_gamma   90.00
#
_symmetry.space_group_name_H-M   'P 1'
#
loop_
_entity.id
_entity.type
_entity.pdbx_description
1 polymer ?
#
loop_
_entity_poly.entity_id
_entity_poly.type
_entity_poly.pdbx_seq_one_letter_code
_entity_poly.pdbx_strand_id
1 'polypeptide(L)'
;MLDVTRDIECDVLVVGGGSAGVAAAISAARNGAKTLLVEASPMAGGELISGIALLGMLSARGEWIVGGVARELLQEVEKLGGYIGPVFDYRALHLVCFDPELMKFAVSGLLHRAGVQTMLYTMATGVLADGGKAGGVFVQNKSGRHLVRARVVIDASGDADLVDAAGGRTELGKDGRFFQPPSLIFRMTGVDTPRLLGHVREAPQDFGLAEYAGLGMTREQCAEALYRQGQPKVVLLGEHGLLQRAIASGEMFATSILAVVPVSTARREVSINCTQIGNVNATETRALSAALPTFFEQIQTTMRFLRARVPGFEGAQFSGVASKIGIRETRRIVGDFVLHEDDVLQARKRPDVVAKGGHEIDLFAVSTHRRQTIKDGGSYDLPLAAAIAQGVRNLFVVGRCLSATREAQSSARVMGTCMAMGQAAGTAAALCSADAGWSGDVRDTPIATLQQALRAQGAVLESEA
;
A
#
# COMPACT_ATOMS: atom_id res chain seq x y z
N MET A 1 35.32 -13.43 0.69
CA MET A 1 34.45 -12.30 0.33
C MET A 1 34.08 -12.46 -1.13
N LEU A 2 32.80 -12.35 -1.51
CA LEU A 2 32.42 -12.33 -2.93
C LEU A 2 32.87 -10.98 -3.49
N ASP A 3 33.59 -11.00 -4.61
CA ASP A 3 34.09 -9.77 -5.24
C ASP A 3 32.92 -8.92 -5.75
N VAL A 4 33.01 -7.60 -5.57
CA VAL A 4 32.07 -6.64 -6.12
C VAL A 4 32.40 -6.41 -7.58
N THR A 5 31.40 -6.61 -8.47
CA THR A 5 31.61 -6.48 -9.92
C THR A 5 31.74 -5.02 -10.34
N ARG A 6 30.99 -4.11 -9.68
CA ARG A 6 31.01 -2.66 -9.93
C ARG A 6 30.62 -1.89 -8.68
N ASP A 7 31.24 -0.72 -8.51
CA ASP A 7 30.75 0.37 -7.69
C ASP A 7 29.83 1.24 -8.54
N ILE A 8 28.65 1.58 -8.01
CA ILE A 8 27.66 2.45 -8.66
C ILE A 8 27.43 3.63 -7.74
N GLU A 9 27.42 4.84 -8.30
CA GLU A 9 27.21 6.08 -7.55
C GLU A 9 25.94 6.79 -7.98
N CYS A 10 25.16 7.27 -7.01
CA CYS A 10 24.00 8.12 -7.20
C CYS A 10 23.84 9.09 -6.02
N ASP A 11 22.99 10.11 -6.16
CA ASP A 11 22.69 11.02 -5.06
C ASP A 11 21.67 10.37 -4.10
N VAL A 12 20.63 9.75 -4.67
CA VAL A 12 19.56 9.08 -3.93
C VAL A 12 19.40 7.66 -4.43
N LEU A 13 19.52 6.70 -3.51
CA LEU A 13 19.17 5.29 -3.75
C LEU A 13 17.82 4.97 -3.11
N VAL A 14 16.89 4.45 -3.90
CA VAL A 14 15.61 3.91 -3.41
C VAL A 14 15.64 2.38 -3.55
N VAL A 15 15.45 1.66 -2.45
CA VAL A 15 15.38 0.20 -2.42
C VAL A 15 13.96 -0.26 -2.20
N GLY A 16 13.38 -0.92 -3.21
CA GLY A 16 11.99 -1.34 -3.29
C GLY A 16 11.14 -0.41 -4.15
N GLY A 17 10.65 -0.93 -5.26
CA GLY A 17 9.79 -0.24 -6.24
C GLY A 17 8.30 -0.40 -5.99
N GLY A 18 7.87 -0.56 -4.72
CA GLY A 18 6.46 -0.53 -4.33
C GLY A 18 5.85 0.87 -4.44
N SER A 19 4.59 1.05 -4.01
CA SER A 19 3.87 2.33 -4.10
C SER A 19 4.66 3.50 -3.50
N ALA A 20 5.24 3.32 -2.31
CA ALA A 20 6.06 4.34 -1.66
C ALA A 20 7.35 4.62 -2.41
N GLY A 21 8.08 3.57 -2.83
CA GLY A 21 9.35 3.71 -3.53
C GLY A 21 9.23 4.34 -4.91
N VAL A 22 8.16 4.03 -5.65
CA VAL A 22 7.84 4.71 -6.94
C VAL A 22 7.67 6.20 -6.72
N ALA A 23 6.86 6.60 -5.72
CA ALA A 23 6.64 8.01 -5.41
C ALA A 23 7.93 8.69 -4.94
N ALA A 24 8.75 8.01 -4.11
CA ALA A 24 10.01 8.53 -3.63
C ALA A 24 11.02 8.74 -4.78
N ALA A 25 11.19 7.75 -5.65
CA ALA A 25 12.13 7.83 -6.76
C ALA A 25 11.78 8.93 -7.76
N ILE A 26 10.49 9.03 -8.13
CA ILE A 26 10.00 10.09 -9.03
C ILE A 26 10.25 11.47 -8.40
N SER A 27 9.93 11.63 -7.11
CA SER A 27 10.08 12.90 -6.43
C SER A 27 11.55 13.29 -6.25
N ALA A 28 12.42 12.37 -5.90
CA ALA A 28 13.84 12.64 -5.79
C ALA A 28 14.44 13.09 -7.14
N ALA A 29 14.15 12.36 -8.21
CA ALA A 29 14.67 12.68 -9.55
C ALA A 29 14.14 14.03 -10.07
N ARG A 30 12.86 14.34 -9.87
CA ARG A 30 12.26 15.63 -10.28
C ARG A 30 12.82 16.84 -9.52
N ASN A 31 13.35 16.62 -8.31
CA ASN A 31 14.06 17.64 -7.54
C ASN A 31 15.57 17.68 -7.84
N GLY A 32 16.00 17.06 -8.95
CA GLY A 32 17.35 17.18 -9.51
C GLY A 32 18.35 16.14 -9.02
N ALA A 33 17.97 15.20 -8.13
CA ALA A 33 18.87 14.16 -7.66
C ALA A 33 19.09 13.07 -8.72
N LYS A 34 20.33 12.64 -8.94
CA LYS A 34 20.65 11.42 -9.67
C LYS A 34 20.13 10.22 -8.89
N THR A 35 18.97 9.70 -9.31
CA THR A 35 18.21 8.72 -8.55
C THR A 35 18.30 7.33 -9.17
N LEU A 36 18.65 6.33 -8.34
CA LEU A 36 18.60 4.92 -8.69
C LEU A 36 17.49 4.23 -7.89
N LEU A 37 16.60 3.54 -8.58
CA LEU A 37 15.59 2.63 -7.99
C LEU A 37 16.01 1.18 -8.19
N VAL A 38 16.11 0.43 -7.11
CA VAL A 38 16.38 -1.02 -7.11
C VAL A 38 15.12 -1.77 -6.74
N GLU A 39 14.70 -2.73 -7.57
CA GLU A 39 13.50 -3.53 -7.36
C GLU A 39 13.79 -5.02 -7.63
N ALA A 40 13.42 -5.88 -6.69
CA ALA A 40 13.64 -7.32 -6.77
C ALA A 40 12.70 -8.03 -7.77
N SER A 41 11.52 -7.47 -7.99
CA SER A 41 10.52 -8.02 -8.91
C SER A 41 10.77 -7.58 -10.37
N PRO A 42 10.07 -8.22 -11.33
CA PRO A 42 10.21 -7.88 -12.75
C PRO A 42 9.63 -6.50 -13.13
N MET A 43 8.84 -5.88 -12.24
CA MET A 43 8.19 -4.60 -12.50
C MET A 43 8.09 -3.80 -11.19
N ALA A 44 8.28 -2.48 -11.29
CA ALA A 44 7.92 -1.57 -10.21
C ALA A 44 6.39 -1.37 -10.14
N GLY A 45 5.90 -0.99 -8.97
CA GLY A 45 4.48 -0.74 -8.68
C GLY A 45 4.00 -1.45 -7.42
N GLY A 46 4.53 -2.63 -7.10
CA GLY A 46 4.13 -3.38 -5.90
C GLY A 46 2.62 -3.63 -5.85
N GLU A 47 1.94 -3.15 -4.80
CA GLU A 47 0.49 -3.31 -4.65
C GLU A 47 -0.33 -2.45 -5.65
N LEU A 48 0.22 -1.41 -6.25
CA LEU A 48 -0.45 -0.64 -7.32
C LEU A 48 -0.83 -1.51 -8.52
N ILE A 49 -0.09 -2.59 -8.76
CA ILE A 49 -0.29 -3.49 -9.90
C ILE A 49 -0.87 -4.85 -9.50
N SER A 50 -1.34 -5.01 -8.25
CA SER A 50 -1.90 -6.28 -7.74
C SER A 50 -3.39 -6.46 -8.04
N GLY A 51 -4.11 -5.37 -8.28
CA GLY A 51 -5.57 -5.37 -8.44
C GLY A 51 -6.35 -4.91 -7.21
N ILE A 52 -5.67 -4.58 -6.11
CA ILE A 52 -6.34 -3.91 -4.99
C ILE A 52 -6.61 -2.44 -5.33
N ALA A 53 -7.75 -1.91 -4.88
CA ALA A 53 -8.05 -0.49 -5.02
C ALA A 53 -7.07 0.38 -4.21
N LEU A 54 -6.84 1.59 -4.67
CA LEU A 54 -5.97 2.56 -4.00
C LEU A 54 -6.72 3.18 -2.82
N LEU A 55 -6.41 2.68 -1.63
CA LEU A 55 -6.92 3.16 -0.36
C LEU A 55 -6.08 4.31 0.18
N GLY A 56 -6.69 5.18 1.00
CA GLY A 56 -6.01 6.29 1.67
C GLY A 56 -5.73 7.50 0.78
N MET A 57 -6.35 7.59 -0.40
CA MET A 57 -6.34 8.80 -1.24
C MET A 57 -7.36 9.83 -0.79
N LEU A 58 -8.48 9.33 -0.26
CA LEU A 58 -9.58 10.15 0.25
C LEU A 58 -9.81 9.84 1.74
N SER A 59 -10.34 10.84 2.45
CA SER A 59 -10.94 10.66 3.77
C SER A 59 -12.26 9.88 3.67
N ALA A 60 -12.83 9.46 4.79
CA ALA A 60 -14.17 8.86 4.82
C ALA A 60 -15.28 9.84 4.38
N ARG A 61 -15.01 11.16 4.38
CA ARG A 61 -15.91 12.19 3.83
C ARG A 61 -15.85 12.32 2.31
N GLY A 62 -14.91 11.63 1.64
CA GLY A 62 -14.68 11.75 0.20
C GLY A 62 -13.75 12.91 -0.20
N GLU A 63 -13.11 13.56 0.76
CA GLU A 63 -12.13 14.63 0.52
C GLU A 63 -10.80 14.03 0.06
N TRP A 64 -10.20 14.60 -0.97
CA TRP A 64 -8.87 14.19 -1.42
C TRP A 64 -7.80 14.66 -0.43
N ILE A 65 -7.11 13.74 0.21
CA ILE A 65 -6.06 14.01 1.20
C ILE A 65 -4.66 13.65 0.68
N VAL A 66 -4.55 13.04 -0.49
CA VAL A 66 -3.30 12.72 -1.16
C VAL A 66 -3.31 13.26 -2.58
N GLY A 67 -2.26 13.98 -2.95
CA GLY A 67 -2.06 14.62 -4.24
C GLY A 67 -0.77 14.18 -4.93
N GLY A 68 -0.15 15.12 -5.66
CA GLY A 68 1.17 14.96 -6.26
C GLY A 68 1.32 13.73 -7.15
N VAL A 69 2.41 12.98 -6.97
CA VAL A 69 2.75 11.79 -7.79
C VAL A 69 1.62 10.77 -7.82
N ALA A 70 0.92 10.57 -6.71
CA ALA A 70 -0.18 9.61 -6.64
C ALA A 70 -1.35 9.99 -7.57
N ARG A 71 -1.72 11.28 -7.59
CA ARG A 71 -2.76 11.79 -8.50
C ARG A 71 -2.32 11.75 -9.94
N GLU A 72 -1.07 12.04 -10.22
CA GLU A 72 -0.51 11.98 -11.57
C GLU A 72 -0.51 10.56 -12.14
N LEU A 73 -0.18 9.55 -11.34
CA LEU A 73 -0.32 8.15 -11.75
C LEU A 73 -1.76 7.80 -12.16
N LEU A 74 -2.75 8.26 -11.40
CA LEU A 74 -4.16 8.08 -11.73
C LEU A 74 -4.54 8.79 -13.03
N GLN A 75 -4.04 10.01 -13.27
CA GLN A 75 -4.24 10.74 -14.53
C GLN A 75 -3.62 10.01 -15.73
N GLU A 76 -2.44 9.39 -15.55
CA GLU A 76 -1.85 8.57 -16.61
C GLU A 76 -2.70 7.33 -16.92
N VAL A 77 -3.24 6.67 -15.89
CA VAL A 77 -4.16 5.56 -16.08
C VAL A 77 -5.46 5.99 -16.75
N GLU A 78 -5.95 7.20 -16.44
CA GLU A 78 -7.14 7.80 -17.09
C GLU A 78 -6.92 8.03 -18.58
N LYS A 79 -5.77 8.59 -18.98
CA LYS A 79 -5.39 8.76 -20.39
C LYS A 79 -5.35 7.44 -21.16
N LEU A 80 -5.07 6.33 -20.46
CA LEU A 80 -5.08 4.97 -21.02
C LEU A 80 -6.46 4.31 -21.01
N GLY A 81 -7.49 4.98 -20.45
CA GLY A 81 -8.85 4.44 -20.36
C GLY A 81 -9.06 3.44 -19.22
N GLY A 82 -8.16 3.41 -18.23
CA GLY A 82 -8.20 2.45 -17.10
C GLY A 82 -8.70 3.03 -15.79
N TYR A 83 -9.08 4.30 -15.73
CA TYR A 83 -9.55 4.94 -14.51
C TYR A 83 -11.06 4.74 -14.32
N ILE A 84 -11.46 4.18 -13.18
CA ILE A 84 -12.86 4.06 -12.78
C ILE A 84 -13.21 5.23 -11.84
N GLY A 85 -12.27 5.61 -10.97
CA GLY A 85 -12.43 6.74 -10.05
C GLY A 85 -12.75 6.36 -8.62
N PRO A 86 -13.15 7.37 -7.81
CA PRO A 86 -13.59 7.15 -6.44
C PRO A 86 -14.89 6.32 -6.40
N VAL A 87 -14.86 5.29 -5.56
CA VAL A 87 -16.02 4.43 -5.29
C VAL A 87 -16.21 4.40 -3.78
N PHE A 88 -17.41 4.64 -3.31
CA PHE A 88 -17.76 4.50 -1.89
C PHE A 88 -18.27 3.09 -1.61
N ASP A 89 -17.80 2.48 -0.53
CA ASP A 89 -18.13 1.10 -0.21
C ASP A 89 -19.41 0.94 0.64
N TYR A 90 -20.05 2.04 1.01
CA TYR A 90 -21.22 2.11 1.90
C TYR A 90 -21.02 1.36 3.24
N ARG A 91 -19.75 1.17 3.61
CA ARG A 91 -19.31 0.70 4.93
C ARG A 91 -18.70 1.83 5.74
N ALA A 92 -17.65 2.47 5.22
CA ALA A 92 -16.97 3.63 5.78
C ALA A 92 -15.91 4.25 4.84
N LEU A 93 -15.61 3.64 3.68
CA LEU A 93 -14.40 3.99 2.91
C LEU A 93 -14.71 4.47 1.51
N HIS A 94 -14.04 5.54 1.13
CA HIS A 94 -13.79 5.88 -0.26
C HIS A 94 -12.48 5.24 -0.73
N LEU A 95 -12.51 4.62 -1.88
CA LEU A 95 -11.36 3.98 -2.52
C LEU A 95 -11.32 4.36 -4.00
N VAL A 96 -10.13 4.45 -4.57
CA VAL A 96 -9.98 4.75 -6.00
C VAL A 96 -9.76 3.46 -6.76
N CYS A 97 -10.66 3.17 -7.69
CA CYS A 97 -10.61 1.98 -8.54
C CYS A 97 -10.00 2.30 -9.89
N PHE A 98 -9.21 1.39 -10.40
CA PHE A 98 -8.50 1.50 -11.67
C PHE A 98 -8.05 0.14 -12.18
N ASP A 99 -7.65 0.10 -13.45
CA ASP A 99 -7.10 -1.07 -14.12
C ASP A 99 -5.63 -1.29 -13.71
N PRO A 100 -5.29 -2.38 -12.99
CA PRO A 100 -3.93 -2.66 -12.55
C PRO A 100 -2.98 -2.97 -13.71
N GLU A 101 -3.48 -3.46 -14.86
CA GLU A 101 -2.65 -3.71 -16.03
C GLU A 101 -2.19 -2.39 -16.67
N LEU A 102 -3.09 -1.40 -16.76
CA LEU A 102 -2.75 -0.07 -17.28
C LEU A 102 -1.92 0.75 -16.29
N MET A 103 -2.03 0.49 -14.99
CA MET A 103 -1.15 1.09 -13.99
C MET A 103 0.33 0.70 -14.20
N LYS A 104 0.63 -0.48 -14.74
CA LYS A 104 2.01 -0.88 -15.08
C LYS A 104 2.64 0.07 -16.09
N PHE A 105 1.87 0.49 -17.11
CA PHE A 105 2.33 1.49 -18.10
C PHE A 105 2.52 2.86 -17.45
N ALA A 106 1.59 3.29 -16.60
CA ALA A 106 1.68 4.57 -15.92
C ALA A 106 2.92 4.67 -15.02
N VAL A 107 3.17 3.64 -14.21
CA VAL A 107 4.35 3.56 -13.31
C VAL A 107 5.65 3.59 -14.13
N SER A 108 5.77 2.72 -15.13
CA SER A 108 6.97 2.65 -15.98
C SER A 108 7.21 3.97 -16.72
N GLY A 109 6.15 4.53 -17.29
CA GLY A 109 6.22 5.80 -18.03
C GLY A 109 6.63 6.98 -17.16
N LEU A 110 6.09 7.08 -15.94
CA LEU A 110 6.44 8.18 -15.02
C LEU A 110 7.86 8.06 -14.49
N LEU A 111 8.32 6.87 -14.11
CA LEU A 111 9.72 6.64 -13.71
C LEU A 111 10.68 7.05 -14.84
N HIS A 112 10.40 6.64 -16.06
CA HIS A 112 11.22 6.98 -17.22
C HIS A 112 11.24 8.50 -17.49
N ARG A 113 10.07 9.16 -17.54
CA ARG A 113 9.98 10.61 -17.78
C ARG A 113 10.61 11.45 -16.66
N ALA A 114 10.62 10.93 -15.44
CA ALA A 114 11.30 11.57 -14.32
C ALA A 114 12.84 11.42 -14.36
N GLY A 115 13.38 10.58 -15.26
CA GLY A 115 14.82 10.31 -15.35
C GLY A 115 15.34 9.35 -14.27
N VAL A 116 14.46 8.56 -13.66
CA VAL A 116 14.88 7.56 -12.66
C VAL A 116 15.61 6.42 -13.36
N GLN A 117 16.83 6.13 -12.93
CA GLN A 117 17.51 4.90 -13.31
C GLN A 117 16.87 3.73 -12.54
N THR A 118 16.48 2.66 -13.21
CA THR A 118 15.81 1.52 -12.58
C THR A 118 16.60 0.23 -12.81
N MET A 119 16.85 -0.52 -11.73
CA MET A 119 17.44 -1.86 -11.77
C MET A 119 16.40 -2.87 -11.27
N LEU A 120 15.72 -3.55 -12.20
CA LEU A 120 14.77 -4.63 -11.93
C LEU A 120 15.51 -5.96 -11.72
N TYR A 121 14.82 -6.97 -11.16
CA TYR A 121 15.44 -8.26 -10.81
C TYR A 121 16.70 -8.09 -9.96
N THR A 122 16.73 -7.07 -9.12
CA THR A 122 17.88 -6.68 -8.32
C THR A 122 17.51 -6.64 -6.85
N MET A 123 18.10 -7.51 -6.07
CA MET A 123 17.83 -7.66 -4.64
C MET A 123 18.91 -6.95 -3.83
N ALA A 124 18.52 -6.15 -2.85
CA ALA A 124 19.42 -5.66 -1.82
C ALA A 124 19.80 -6.82 -0.89
N THR A 125 21.09 -6.98 -0.61
CA THR A 125 21.62 -8.14 0.14
C THR A 125 22.39 -7.75 1.39
N GLY A 126 22.51 -6.46 1.68
CA GLY A 126 23.16 -5.95 2.87
C GLY A 126 23.51 -4.49 2.77
N VAL A 127 23.94 -3.94 3.88
CA VAL A 127 24.37 -2.53 4.03
C VAL A 127 25.82 -2.51 4.47
N LEU A 128 26.62 -1.68 3.83
CA LEU A 128 27.94 -1.28 4.32
C LEU A 128 27.74 -0.16 5.35
N ALA A 129 27.67 -0.55 6.62
CA ALA A 129 27.50 0.42 7.70
C ALA A 129 28.85 1.12 8.01
N ASP A 130 28.80 2.44 8.14
CA ASP A 130 29.95 3.28 8.49
C ASP A 130 29.53 4.37 9.49
N GLY A 131 29.92 4.20 10.73
CA GLY A 131 29.70 5.18 11.81
C GLY A 131 28.23 5.62 11.96
N GLY A 132 27.26 4.71 11.80
CA GLY A 132 25.82 5.00 11.86
C GLY A 132 25.26 5.57 10.53
N LYS A 133 26.00 5.48 9.43
CA LYS A 133 25.54 5.75 8.07
C LYS A 133 25.44 4.46 7.27
N ALA A 134 24.50 4.41 6.34
CA ALA A 134 24.51 3.45 5.24
C ALA A 134 25.53 3.95 4.20
N GLY A 135 26.79 3.53 4.33
CA GLY A 135 27.88 3.94 3.43
C GLY A 135 27.76 3.34 2.02
N GLY A 136 26.92 2.34 1.85
CA GLY A 136 26.56 1.72 0.59
C GLY A 136 25.62 0.54 0.80
N VAL A 137 24.89 0.17 -0.25
CA VAL A 137 24.00 -1.00 -0.26
C VAL A 137 24.53 -2.02 -1.24
N PHE A 138 24.74 -3.23 -0.78
CA PHE A 138 25.07 -4.35 -1.64
C PHE A 138 23.79 -4.84 -2.35
N VAL A 139 23.88 -4.97 -3.67
CA VAL A 139 22.80 -5.50 -4.49
C VAL A 139 23.29 -6.64 -5.35
N GLN A 140 22.41 -7.61 -5.60
CA GLN A 140 22.68 -8.78 -6.43
C GLN A 140 21.68 -8.89 -7.57
N ASN A 141 22.19 -9.08 -8.77
CA ASN A 141 21.39 -9.41 -9.96
C ASN A 141 22.16 -10.35 -10.89
N LYS A 142 21.66 -10.59 -12.12
CA LYS A 142 22.32 -11.47 -13.09
C LYS A 142 23.67 -10.95 -13.59
N SER A 143 23.93 -9.64 -13.48
CA SER A 143 25.20 -9.03 -13.88
C SER A 143 26.29 -9.12 -12.80
N GLY A 144 25.94 -9.65 -11.62
CA GLY A 144 26.86 -9.83 -10.51
C GLY A 144 26.41 -9.10 -9.24
N ARG A 145 27.33 -9.00 -8.29
CA ARG A 145 27.16 -8.28 -7.03
C ARG A 145 27.73 -6.88 -7.18
N HIS A 146 26.95 -5.85 -6.86
CA HIS A 146 27.35 -4.45 -6.95
C HIS A 146 27.27 -3.80 -5.58
N LEU A 147 28.11 -2.79 -5.35
CA LEU A 147 27.96 -1.86 -4.23
C LEU A 147 27.42 -0.54 -4.78
N VAL A 148 26.25 -0.14 -4.29
CA VAL A 148 25.66 1.16 -4.62
C VAL A 148 25.96 2.14 -3.50
N ARG A 149 26.70 3.20 -3.81
CA ARG A 149 26.98 4.32 -2.91
C ARG A 149 26.03 5.45 -3.19
N ALA A 150 25.37 5.95 -2.15
CA ALA A 150 24.45 7.09 -2.26
C ALA A 150 24.67 8.08 -1.12
N ARG A 151 24.42 9.35 -1.37
CA ARG A 151 24.40 10.36 -0.32
C ARG A 151 23.24 10.10 0.64
N VAL A 152 22.05 9.82 0.10
CA VAL A 152 20.84 9.47 0.87
C VAL A 152 20.29 8.14 0.37
N VAL A 153 19.88 7.29 1.30
CA VAL A 153 19.24 6.02 1.03
C VAL A 153 17.77 6.10 1.47
N ILE A 154 16.87 5.51 0.68
CA ILE A 154 15.45 5.35 1.04
C ILE A 154 15.13 3.86 1.08
N ASP A 155 14.87 3.34 2.27
CA ASP A 155 14.33 1.99 2.46
C ASP A 155 12.82 2.00 2.18
N ALA A 156 12.44 1.52 1.01
CA ALA A 156 11.08 1.32 0.57
C ALA A 156 10.76 -0.18 0.37
N SER A 157 11.55 -1.07 1.01
CA SER A 157 11.39 -2.54 0.93
C SER A 157 10.03 -3.01 1.44
N GLY A 158 9.41 -2.23 2.33
CA GLY A 158 8.18 -2.57 3.04
C GLY A 158 8.41 -3.48 4.25
N ASP A 159 9.66 -3.93 4.45
CA ASP A 159 10.07 -4.87 5.50
C ASP A 159 11.19 -4.29 6.41
N ALA A 160 11.59 -3.03 6.18
CA ALA A 160 12.69 -2.34 6.85
C ALA A 160 14.03 -3.11 6.73
N ASP A 161 14.28 -3.71 5.56
CA ASP A 161 15.42 -4.59 5.34
C ASP A 161 16.76 -3.88 5.48
N LEU A 162 16.86 -2.63 5.03
CA LEU A 162 18.11 -1.87 5.13
C LEU A 162 18.37 -1.38 6.55
N VAL A 163 17.31 -1.02 7.28
CA VAL A 163 17.44 -0.63 8.70
C VAL A 163 17.89 -1.82 9.54
N ASP A 164 17.28 -2.97 9.34
CA ASP A 164 17.64 -4.21 10.03
C ASP A 164 19.09 -4.62 9.71
N ALA A 165 19.48 -4.58 8.42
CA ALA A 165 20.85 -4.87 7.97
C ALA A 165 21.90 -3.87 8.47
N ALA A 166 21.51 -2.62 8.74
CA ALA A 166 22.37 -1.58 9.30
C ALA A 166 22.45 -1.62 10.85
N GLY A 167 21.73 -2.54 11.51
CA GLY A 167 21.66 -2.64 12.96
C GLY A 167 20.75 -1.59 13.62
N GLY A 168 19.86 -0.94 12.86
CA GLY A 168 18.83 -0.04 13.37
C GLY A 168 17.73 -0.79 14.12
N ARG A 169 16.92 -0.05 14.88
CA ARG A 169 15.86 -0.65 15.70
C ARG A 169 14.61 -0.93 14.91
N THR A 170 14.13 -2.16 14.97
CA THR A 170 12.87 -2.60 14.36
C THR A 170 12.00 -3.38 15.35
N GLU A 171 10.70 -3.40 15.10
CA GLU A 171 9.72 -4.26 15.77
C GLU A 171 9.10 -5.20 14.75
N LEU A 172 8.95 -6.48 15.09
CA LEU A 172 8.44 -7.52 14.21
C LEU A 172 7.03 -7.96 14.65
N GLY A 173 6.02 -7.74 13.82
CA GLY A 173 4.64 -8.16 14.08
C GLY A 173 4.12 -7.68 15.44
N LYS A 174 3.33 -8.51 16.12
CA LYS A 174 3.01 -8.38 17.54
C LYS A 174 3.83 -9.40 18.32
N ASP A 175 4.72 -8.92 19.19
CA ASP A 175 5.58 -9.74 20.03
C ASP A 175 6.46 -10.76 19.25
N GLY A 176 6.81 -10.45 18.00
CA GLY A 176 7.58 -11.32 17.12
C GLY A 176 6.86 -12.61 16.67
N ARG A 177 5.59 -12.78 17.01
CA ARG A 177 4.87 -14.06 16.83
C ARG A 177 3.56 -13.96 16.07
N PHE A 178 2.84 -12.85 16.17
CA PHE A 178 1.52 -12.70 15.56
C PHE A 178 1.58 -11.66 14.43
N PHE A 179 1.13 -12.08 13.27
CA PHE A 179 1.12 -11.26 12.05
C PHE A 179 -0.30 -11.16 11.48
N GLN A 180 -0.61 -10.02 10.89
CA GLN A 180 -1.79 -9.93 10.06
C GLN A 180 -1.65 -10.89 8.86
N PRO A 181 -2.69 -11.65 8.50
CA PRO A 181 -2.59 -12.67 7.46
C PRO A 181 -2.24 -12.05 6.10
N PRO A 182 -1.27 -12.60 5.36
CA PRO A 182 -1.06 -12.26 3.97
C PRO A 182 -2.24 -12.72 3.11
N SER A 183 -2.35 -12.17 1.89
CA SER A 183 -3.40 -12.50 0.92
C SER A 183 -2.82 -12.61 -0.48
N LEU A 184 -3.39 -13.45 -1.31
CA LEU A 184 -3.12 -13.49 -2.74
C LEU A 184 -4.39 -13.07 -3.49
N ILE A 185 -4.36 -11.88 -4.10
CA ILE A 185 -5.48 -11.32 -4.85
C ILE A 185 -5.57 -11.99 -6.20
N PHE A 186 -6.80 -12.25 -6.66
CA PHE A 186 -7.05 -12.77 -8.00
C PHE A 186 -8.18 -11.97 -8.68
N ARG A 187 -8.36 -12.18 -9.96
CA ARG A 187 -9.33 -11.44 -10.78
C ARG A 187 -10.26 -12.39 -11.53
N MET A 188 -11.49 -11.93 -11.72
CA MET A 188 -12.50 -12.59 -12.53
C MET A 188 -13.11 -11.60 -13.53
N THR A 189 -13.26 -12.02 -14.77
CA THR A 189 -13.88 -11.25 -15.85
C THR A 189 -15.25 -11.81 -16.22
N GLY A 190 -16.08 -11.01 -16.91
CA GLY A 190 -17.42 -11.40 -17.34
C GLY A 190 -18.45 -11.36 -16.22
N VAL A 191 -18.20 -10.61 -15.15
CA VAL A 191 -19.16 -10.42 -14.06
C VAL A 191 -20.35 -9.59 -14.55
N ASP A 192 -21.56 -10.07 -14.29
CA ASP A 192 -22.82 -9.34 -14.52
C ASP A 192 -23.06 -8.38 -13.35
N THR A 193 -22.51 -7.17 -13.47
CA THR A 193 -22.61 -6.13 -12.43
C THR A 193 -24.06 -5.77 -12.08
N PRO A 194 -24.98 -5.51 -13.03
CA PRO A 194 -26.38 -5.24 -12.71
C PRO A 194 -27.03 -6.34 -11.89
N ARG A 195 -26.80 -7.60 -12.23
CA ARG A 195 -27.35 -8.75 -11.52
C ARG A 195 -26.75 -8.89 -10.11
N LEU A 196 -25.45 -8.69 -9.98
CA LEU A 196 -24.78 -8.68 -8.68
C LEU A 196 -25.33 -7.58 -7.75
N LEU A 197 -25.42 -6.36 -8.25
CA LEU A 197 -25.94 -5.23 -7.46
C LEU A 197 -27.45 -5.37 -7.18
N GLY A 198 -28.23 -5.95 -8.09
CA GLY A 198 -29.61 -6.33 -7.85
C GLY A 198 -29.74 -7.29 -6.67
N HIS A 199 -28.89 -8.31 -6.62
CA HIS A 199 -28.85 -9.25 -5.50
C HIS A 199 -28.47 -8.58 -4.16
N VAL A 200 -27.51 -7.66 -4.16
CA VAL A 200 -27.18 -6.88 -2.96
C VAL A 200 -28.39 -6.11 -2.43
N ARG A 201 -29.20 -5.53 -3.34
CA ARG A 201 -30.42 -4.81 -2.99
C ARG A 201 -31.52 -5.72 -2.46
N GLU A 202 -31.66 -6.93 -3.00
CA GLU A 202 -32.67 -7.93 -2.61
C GLU A 202 -32.33 -8.63 -1.29
N ALA A 203 -31.04 -8.83 -1.00
CA ALA A 203 -30.54 -9.53 0.19
C ALA A 203 -29.45 -8.74 0.93
N PRO A 204 -29.70 -7.47 1.35
CA PRO A 204 -28.67 -6.62 1.92
C PRO A 204 -28.07 -7.16 3.22
N GLN A 205 -28.78 -8.04 3.94
CA GLN A 205 -28.30 -8.72 5.16
C GLN A 205 -27.14 -9.69 4.90
N ASP A 206 -26.90 -10.11 3.67
CA ASP A 206 -25.82 -11.01 3.30
C ASP A 206 -24.49 -10.29 3.04
N PHE A 207 -24.52 -8.93 3.05
CA PHE A 207 -23.38 -8.08 2.69
C PHE A 207 -22.96 -7.15 3.83
N GLY A 208 -21.69 -6.76 3.83
CA GLY A 208 -21.16 -5.73 4.71
C GLY A 208 -21.59 -4.34 4.24
N LEU A 209 -22.59 -3.78 4.91
CA LEU A 209 -23.16 -2.46 4.62
C LEU A 209 -23.53 -1.76 5.93
N ALA A 210 -23.49 -0.42 5.95
CA ALA A 210 -23.89 0.41 7.10
C ALA A 210 -23.15 0.10 8.41
N GLU A 211 -21.86 -0.25 8.34
CA GLU A 211 -21.07 -0.60 9.53
C GLU A 211 -20.57 0.64 10.31
N TYR A 212 -20.63 1.79 9.72
CA TYR A 212 -20.24 3.06 10.34
C TYR A 212 -21.48 3.87 10.71
N ALA A 213 -21.71 4.06 12.02
CA ALA A 213 -22.88 4.78 12.52
C ALA A 213 -22.97 6.23 12.00
N GLY A 214 -21.82 6.90 11.79
CA GLY A 214 -21.76 8.26 11.22
C GLY A 214 -22.24 8.36 9.77
N LEU A 215 -22.50 7.24 9.10
CA LEU A 215 -23.07 7.23 7.75
C LEU A 215 -24.56 7.68 7.74
N GLY A 216 -25.27 7.50 8.86
CA GLY A 216 -26.67 7.93 8.99
C GLY A 216 -27.65 7.22 8.06
N MET A 217 -27.28 6.07 7.49
CA MET A 217 -28.07 5.30 6.53
C MET A 217 -28.37 3.90 7.06
N THR A 218 -29.54 3.38 6.73
CA THR A 218 -29.86 1.94 6.97
C THR A 218 -29.13 1.06 5.97
N ARG A 219 -29.08 -0.23 6.24
CA ARG A 219 -28.48 -1.23 5.34
C ARG A 219 -29.18 -1.25 3.98
N GLU A 220 -30.51 -1.14 3.96
CA GLU A 220 -31.31 -1.08 2.75
C GLU A 220 -31.04 0.19 1.94
N GLN A 221 -30.90 1.33 2.61
CA GLN A 221 -30.51 2.59 1.96
C GLN A 221 -29.12 2.51 1.36
N CYS A 222 -28.16 1.89 2.06
CA CYS A 222 -26.83 1.64 1.54
C CYS A 222 -26.84 0.72 0.31
N ALA A 223 -27.65 -0.36 0.33
CA ALA A 223 -27.79 -1.28 -0.79
C ALA A 223 -28.39 -0.59 -2.03
N GLU A 224 -29.44 0.22 -1.83
CA GLU A 224 -30.01 1.02 -2.92
C GLU A 224 -29.04 2.05 -3.49
N ALA A 225 -28.27 2.72 -2.62
CA ALA A 225 -27.26 3.70 -3.04
C ALA A 225 -26.10 3.03 -3.81
N LEU A 226 -25.65 1.86 -3.36
CA LEU A 226 -24.65 1.06 -4.06
C LEU A 226 -25.15 0.60 -5.44
N TYR A 227 -26.42 0.17 -5.52
CA TYR A 227 -27.06 -0.18 -6.79
C TYR A 227 -27.04 1.00 -7.76
N ARG A 228 -27.41 2.21 -7.31
CA ARG A 228 -27.40 3.45 -8.12
C ARG A 228 -25.99 3.86 -8.53
N GLN A 229 -24.99 3.66 -7.65
CA GLN A 229 -23.57 3.92 -7.96
C GLN A 229 -23.10 3.07 -9.14
N GLY A 230 -23.65 1.85 -9.32
CA GLY A 230 -23.39 1.01 -10.48
C GLY A 230 -22.01 0.36 -10.54
N GLN A 231 -21.23 0.46 -9.47
CA GLN A 231 -19.88 -0.13 -9.39
C GLN A 231 -19.91 -1.36 -8.47
N PRO A 232 -19.34 -2.51 -8.90
CA PRO A 232 -19.38 -3.76 -8.14
C PRO A 232 -18.39 -3.77 -6.98
N LYS A 233 -18.47 -2.77 -6.08
CA LYS A 233 -17.73 -2.74 -4.83
C LYS A 233 -18.57 -3.39 -3.74
N VAL A 234 -18.42 -4.71 -3.60
CA VAL A 234 -19.27 -5.55 -2.74
C VAL A 234 -18.38 -6.26 -1.72
N VAL A 235 -18.87 -6.38 -0.50
CA VAL A 235 -18.18 -7.08 0.59
C VAL A 235 -19.09 -8.09 1.24
N LEU A 236 -18.61 -9.33 1.40
CA LEU A 236 -19.22 -10.33 2.26
C LEU A 236 -18.31 -10.52 3.48
N LEU A 237 -18.93 -10.69 4.66
CA LEU A 237 -18.23 -10.84 5.93
C LEU A 237 -18.28 -12.26 6.46
N GLY A 238 -17.17 -12.75 6.99
CA GLY A 238 -17.06 -14.11 7.53
C GLY A 238 -17.88 -14.33 8.79
N GLU A 239 -18.28 -13.26 9.47
CA GLU A 239 -19.02 -13.31 10.74
C GLU A 239 -20.53 -13.27 10.59
N HIS A 240 -21.06 -12.95 9.41
CA HIS A 240 -22.51 -12.95 9.16
C HIS A 240 -22.88 -13.20 7.69
N GLY A 241 -24.17 -13.42 7.43
CA GLY A 241 -24.76 -13.51 6.10
C GLY A 241 -24.32 -14.73 5.29
N LEU A 242 -24.23 -14.57 3.98
CA LEU A 242 -23.96 -15.64 3.04
C LEU A 242 -22.59 -16.30 3.26
N LEU A 243 -21.55 -15.49 3.46
CA LEU A 243 -20.19 -16.01 3.63
C LEU A 243 -20.04 -16.81 4.93
N GLN A 244 -20.62 -16.33 6.03
CA GLN A 244 -20.62 -17.05 7.30
C GLN A 244 -21.32 -18.42 7.19
N ARG A 245 -22.46 -18.50 6.50
CA ARG A 245 -23.15 -19.78 6.26
C ARG A 245 -22.29 -20.73 5.42
N ALA A 246 -21.58 -20.23 4.41
CA ALA A 246 -20.70 -21.04 3.57
C ALA A 246 -19.48 -21.56 4.33
N ILE A 247 -18.92 -20.74 5.24
CA ILE A 247 -17.83 -21.19 6.13
C ILE A 247 -18.33 -22.26 7.10
N ALA A 248 -19.50 -22.07 7.71
CA ALA A 248 -20.06 -23.02 8.66
C ALA A 248 -20.40 -24.36 8.03
N SER A 249 -20.80 -24.40 6.74
CA SER A 249 -21.04 -25.64 5.99
C SER A 249 -19.81 -26.29 5.39
N GLY A 250 -18.63 -25.67 5.48
CA GLY A 250 -17.39 -26.15 4.87
C GLY A 250 -17.30 -25.89 3.34
N GLU A 251 -18.21 -25.14 2.77
CA GLU A 251 -18.18 -24.71 1.36
C GLU A 251 -17.08 -23.67 1.11
N MET A 252 -16.79 -22.86 2.13
CA MET A 252 -15.68 -21.89 2.15
C MET A 252 -14.73 -22.14 3.31
N PHE A 253 -13.48 -21.76 3.13
CA PHE A 253 -12.48 -21.73 4.19
C PHE A 253 -12.73 -20.55 5.14
N ALA A 254 -12.15 -20.63 6.34
CA ALA A 254 -12.23 -19.54 7.31
C ALA A 254 -11.53 -18.29 6.76
N THR A 255 -12.30 -17.23 6.59
CA THR A 255 -11.82 -15.91 6.16
C THR A 255 -12.69 -14.83 6.79
N SER A 256 -12.11 -13.71 7.18
CA SER A 256 -12.85 -12.60 7.77
C SER A 256 -13.63 -11.78 6.73
N ILE A 257 -13.20 -11.80 5.47
CA ILE A 257 -13.75 -10.95 4.42
C ILE A 257 -13.61 -11.60 3.03
N LEU A 258 -14.61 -11.36 2.17
CA LEU A 258 -14.53 -11.51 0.72
C LEU A 258 -14.92 -10.17 0.11
N ALA A 259 -13.95 -9.43 -0.40
CA ALA A 259 -14.18 -8.14 -1.04
C ALA A 259 -14.05 -8.25 -2.56
N VAL A 260 -15.08 -7.77 -3.25
CA VAL A 260 -15.12 -7.59 -4.70
C VAL A 260 -14.83 -6.13 -5.02
N VAL A 261 -13.92 -5.87 -5.95
CA VAL A 261 -13.48 -4.52 -6.31
C VAL A 261 -13.45 -4.39 -7.84
N PRO A 262 -14.10 -3.38 -8.43
CA PRO A 262 -14.04 -3.16 -9.88
C PRO A 262 -12.62 -2.77 -10.31
N VAL A 263 -12.13 -3.37 -11.40
CA VAL A 263 -10.83 -3.05 -11.99
C VAL A 263 -10.91 -2.71 -13.48
N SER A 264 -11.94 -3.18 -14.20
CA SER A 264 -12.17 -2.78 -15.57
C SER A 264 -13.65 -2.91 -15.94
N THR A 265 -14.30 -1.78 -16.21
CA THR A 265 -15.68 -1.76 -16.67
C THR A 265 -15.82 -2.39 -18.06
N ALA A 266 -14.89 -2.09 -18.97
CA ALA A 266 -14.91 -2.61 -20.34
C ALA A 266 -14.80 -4.13 -20.41
N ARG A 267 -13.96 -4.74 -19.55
CA ARG A 267 -13.80 -6.20 -19.46
C ARG A 267 -14.80 -6.84 -18.48
N ARG A 268 -15.67 -6.08 -17.83
CA ARG A 268 -16.51 -6.53 -16.72
C ARG A 268 -15.70 -7.34 -15.71
N GLU A 269 -14.52 -6.79 -15.34
CA GLU A 269 -13.54 -7.46 -14.53
C GLU A 269 -13.49 -6.87 -13.12
N VAL A 270 -13.44 -7.78 -12.15
CA VAL A 270 -13.28 -7.44 -10.73
C VAL A 270 -12.08 -8.16 -10.15
N SER A 271 -11.47 -7.57 -9.14
CA SER A 271 -10.54 -8.27 -8.27
C SER A 271 -11.24 -8.77 -7.01
N ILE A 272 -10.73 -9.88 -6.48
CA ILE A 272 -11.25 -10.57 -5.30
C ILE A 272 -10.14 -10.62 -4.24
N ASN A 273 -10.44 -10.08 -3.07
CA ASN A 273 -9.57 -10.14 -1.89
C ASN A 273 -10.29 -10.92 -0.79
N CYS A 274 -9.89 -12.19 -0.60
CA CYS A 274 -10.49 -13.06 0.42
C CYS A 274 -9.52 -14.09 0.99
N THR A 275 -8.43 -14.42 0.29
CA THR A 275 -7.48 -15.43 0.75
C THR A 275 -6.76 -14.96 2.00
N GLN A 276 -6.65 -15.82 3.01
CA GLN A 276 -6.01 -15.51 4.28
C GLN A 276 -5.35 -16.75 4.87
N ILE A 277 -4.11 -16.63 5.32
CA ILE A 277 -3.40 -17.67 6.05
C ILE A 277 -2.82 -17.04 7.31
N GLY A 278 -3.22 -17.55 8.48
CA GLY A 278 -2.79 -17.00 9.76
C GLY A 278 -1.33 -17.29 10.08
N ASN A 279 -0.72 -16.39 10.87
CA ASN A 279 0.61 -16.56 11.46
C ASN A 279 1.76 -16.84 10.47
N VAL A 280 1.69 -16.29 9.27
CA VAL A 280 2.80 -16.33 8.32
C VAL A 280 3.72 -15.15 8.58
N ASN A 281 4.94 -15.43 9.06
CA ASN A 281 6.01 -14.44 9.07
C ASN A 281 6.57 -14.29 7.65
N ALA A 282 6.27 -13.18 6.99
CA ALA A 282 6.68 -12.98 5.60
C ALA A 282 8.17 -12.59 5.44
N THR A 283 8.90 -12.36 6.54
CA THR A 283 10.38 -12.25 6.51
C THR A 283 11.04 -13.62 6.43
N GLU A 284 10.28 -14.70 6.67
CA GLU A 284 10.73 -16.09 6.57
C GLU A 284 10.36 -16.67 5.21
N THR A 285 11.28 -16.65 4.27
CA THR A 285 11.05 -17.07 2.87
C THR A 285 10.44 -18.47 2.75
N ARG A 286 10.82 -19.42 3.61
CA ARG A 286 10.26 -20.79 3.60
C ARG A 286 8.79 -20.80 4.00
N ALA A 287 8.40 -20.02 5.02
CA ALA A 287 7.01 -19.93 5.47
C ALA A 287 6.12 -19.30 4.37
N LEU A 288 6.58 -18.23 3.74
CA LEU A 288 5.87 -17.58 2.66
C LEU A 288 5.73 -18.47 1.41
N SER A 289 6.81 -19.20 1.05
CA SER A 289 6.79 -20.13 -0.08
C SER A 289 5.85 -21.31 0.16
N ALA A 290 5.82 -21.84 1.39
CA ALA A 290 4.94 -22.94 1.77
C ALA A 290 3.45 -22.53 1.79
N ALA A 291 3.15 -21.26 1.94
CA ALA A 291 1.78 -20.73 1.92
C ALA A 291 1.17 -20.68 0.50
N LEU A 292 1.98 -20.63 -0.55
CA LEU A 292 1.52 -20.41 -1.92
C LEU A 292 0.51 -21.46 -2.43
N PRO A 293 0.72 -22.79 -2.27
CA PRO A 293 -0.26 -23.79 -2.68
C PRO A 293 -1.64 -23.59 -2.01
N THR A 294 -1.65 -23.30 -0.72
CA THR A 294 -2.89 -23.03 0.04
C THR A 294 -3.64 -21.81 -0.51
N PHE A 295 -2.94 -20.75 -0.92
CA PHE A 295 -3.59 -19.62 -1.56
C PHE A 295 -4.27 -20.02 -2.87
N PHE A 296 -3.66 -20.86 -3.69
CA PHE A 296 -4.30 -21.34 -4.92
C PHE A 296 -5.52 -22.23 -4.66
N GLU A 297 -5.50 -23.07 -3.63
CA GLU A 297 -6.66 -23.85 -3.18
C GLU A 297 -7.78 -22.93 -2.71
N GLN A 298 -7.47 -21.89 -1.93
CA GLN A 298 -8.42 -20.88 -1.49
C GLN A 298 -9.04 -20.11 -2.67
N ILE A 299 -8.24 -19.75 -3.68
CA ILE A 299 -8.73 -19.11 -4.91
C ILE A 299 -9.72 -20.02 -5.65
N GLN A 300 -9.39 -21.29 -5.85
CA GLN A 300 -10.26 -22.24 -6.51
C GLN A 300 -11.60 -22.43 -5.76
N THR A 301 -11.52 -22.52 -4.45
CA THR A 301 -12.70 -22.64 -3.58
C THR A 301 -13.58 -21.39 -3.68
N THR A 302 -12.96 -20.20 -3.64
CA THR A 302 -13.69 -18.92 -3.78
C THR A 302 -14.37 -18.80 -5.15
N MET A 303 -13.71 -19.20 -6.24
CA MET A 303 -14.31 -19.17 -7.57
C MET A 303 -15.54 -20.08 -7.67
N ARG A 304 -15.46 -21.29 -7.09
CA ARG A 304 -16.62 -22.22 -7.03
C ARG A 304 -17.78 -21.60 -6.25
N PHE A 305 -17.48 -21.07 -5.06
CA PHE A 305 -18.48 -20.41 -4.21
C PHE A 305 -19.14 -19.23 -4.92
N LEU A 306 -18.38 -18.31 -5.50
CA LEU A 306 -18.92 -17.13 -6.20
C LEU A 306 -19.86 -17.54 -7.34
N ARG A 307 -19.43 -18.48 -8.19
CA ARG A 307 -20.25 -18.95 -9.32
C ARG A 307 -21.52 -19.66 -8.89
N ALA A 308 -21.48 -20.39 -7.79
CA ALA A 308 -22.61 -21.18 -7.32
C ALA A 308 -23.61 -20.39 -6.46
N ARG A 309 -23.14 -19.36 -5.75
CA ARG A 309 -23.91 -18.74 -4.65
C ARG A 309 -24.11 -17.23 -4.80
N VAL A 310 -23.37 -16.56 -5.66
CA VAL A 310 -23.43 -15.09 -5.80
C VAL A 310 -23.93 -14.73 -7.20
N PRO A 311 -25.22 -14.29 -7.33
CA PRO A 311 -25.76 -13.85 -8.60
C PRO A 311 -24.88 -12.81 -9.29
N GLY A 312 -24.69 -13.00 -10.61
CA GLY A 312 -23.77 -12.18 -11.41
C GLY A 312 -22.40 -12.80 -11.63
N PHE A 313 -22.05 -13.88 -10.91
CA PHE A 313 -20.79 -14.61 -11.10
C PHE A 313 -20.94 -15.93 -11.87
N GLU A 314 -22.12 -16.36 -12.25
CA GLU A 314 -22.37 -17.67 -12.85
C GLU A 314 -21.52 -17.92 -14.10
N GLY A 315 -21.37 -16.91 -14.94
CA GLY A 315 -20.57 -16.95 -16.17
C GLY A 315 -19.16 -16.40 -16.03
N ALA A 316 -18.79 -15.91 -14.85
CA ALA A 316 -17.51 -15.24 -14.66
C ALA A 316 -16.33 -16.21 -14.79
N GLN A 317 -15.25 -15.76 -15.44
CA GLN A 317 -14.07 -16.56 -15.71
C GLN A 317 -12.86 -16.00 -14.93
N PHE A 318 -11.95 -16.89 -14.54
CA PHE A 318 -10.65 -16.48 -14.00
C PHE A 318 -9.86 -15.70 -15.04
N SER A 319 -9.35 -14.52 -14.68
CA SER A 319 -8.58 -13.67 -15.59
C SER A 319 -7.13 -13.45 -15.15
N GLY A 320 -6.79 -13.75 -13.89
CA GLY A 320 -5.42 -13.65 -13.43
C GLY A 320 -5.29 -13.61 -11.91
N VAL A 321 -4.06 -13.70 -11.46
CA VAL A 321 -3.65 -13.59 -10.06
C VAL A 321 -2.61 -12.48 -9.93
N ALA A 322 -2.55 -11.83 -8.78
CA ALA A 322 -1.50 -10.86 -8.48
C ALA A 322 -0.11 -11.50 -8.61
N SER A 323 0.86 -10.74 -9.12
CA SER A 323 2.23 -11.21 -9.33
C SER A 323 3.01 -11.47 -8.04
N LYS A 324 2.45 -11.07 -6.90
CA LYS A 324 3.06 -11.23 -5.57
C LYS A 324 1.98 -11.46 -4.51
N ILE A 325 2.39 -12.10 -3.42
CA ILE A 325 1.56 -12.21 -2.22
C ILE A 325 1.53 -10.82 -1.54
N GLY A 326 0.34 -10.34 -1.23
CA GLY A 326 0.14 -9.09 -0.50
C GLY A 326 0.44 -9.28 0.98
N ILE A 327 1.42 -8.55 1.49
CA ILE A 327 1.87 -8.62 2.88
C ILE A 327 1.37 -7.39 3.65
N ARG A 328 0.65 -7.62 4.74
CA ARG A 328 0.09 -6.56 5.58
C ARG A 328 1.02 -6.08 6.68
N GLU A 329 1.85 -6.98 7.21
CA GLU A 329 2.65 -6.72 8.40
C GLU A 329 3.92 -7.57 8.40
N THR A 330 5.07 -6.93 8.73
CA THR A 330 6.36 -7.55 9.00
C THR A 330 7.08 -6.70 10.05
N ARG A 331 8.29 -6.20 9.75
CA ARG A 331 9.01 -5.23 10.58
C ARG A 331 8.43 -3.83 10.41
N ARG A 332 8.48 -3.06 11.49
CA ARG A 332 8.31 -1.60 11.52
C ARG A 332 9.55 -1.01 12.17
N ILE A 333 10.00 0.15 11.71
CA ILE A 333 11.10 0.83 12.38
C ILE A 333 10.64 1.44 13.71
N VAL A 334 11.59 1.59 14.64
CA VAL A 334 11.46 2.50 15.76
C VAL A 334 12.10 3.81 15.34
N GLY A 335 11.28 4.80 15.02
CA GLY A 335 11.70 6.08 14.49
C GLY A 335 11.79 7.18 15.54
N ASP A 336 12.16 8.38 15.10
CA ASP A 336 12.20 9.57 15.94
C ASP A 336 10.80 10.06 16.34
N PHE A 337 9.79 9.71 15.56
CA PHE A 337 8.38 9.83 15.90
C PHE A 337 7.70 8.48 15.67
N VAL A 338 6.89 8.04 16.63
CA VAL A 338 6.05 6.85 16.52
C VAL A 338 4.61 7.31 16.37
N LEU A 339 3.97 6.96 15.25
CA LEU A 339 2.54 7.21 15.06
C LEU A 339 1.76 6.28 15.99
N HIS A 340 0.91 6.85 16.85
CA HIS A 340 0.08 6.11 17.80
C HIS A 340 -1.37 5.97 17.33
N GLU A 341 -2.09 5.01 17.88
CA GLU A 341 -3.51 4.77 17.64
C GLU A 341 -4.34 6.06 17.84
N ASP A 342 -4.05 6.80 18.92
CA ASP A 342 -4.75 8.04 19.24
C ASP A 342 -4.51 9.15 18.20
N ASP A 343 -3.33 9.21 17.57
CA ASP A 343 -3.07 10.17 16.49
C ASP A 343 -4.01 9.91 15.31
N VAL A 344 -4.23 8.64 15.00
CA VAL A 344 -5.14 8.19 13.93
C VAL A 344 -6.59 8.47 14.32
N LEU A 345 -7.05 7.93 15.45
CA LEU A 345 -8.45 7.98 15.86
C LEU A 345 -8.94 9.40 16.11
N GLN A 346 -8.10 10.29 16.67
CA GLN A 346 -8.44 11.69 16.95
C GLN A 346 -8.18 12.63 15.75
N ALA A 347 -7.83 12.11 14.58
CA ALA A 347 -7.53 12.90 13.38
C ALA A 347 -6.49 14.02 13.66
N ARG A 348 -5.42 13.69 14.43
CA ARG A 348 -4.48 14.68 14.96
C ARG A 348 -3.78 15.47 13.87
N LYS A 349 -3.74 16.80 14.05
CA LYS A 349 -3.09 17.76 13.14
C LYS A 349 -1.73 18.19 13.69
N ARG A 350 -0.79 18.50 12.77
CA ARG A 350 0.60 18.81 13.12
C ARG A 350 1.15 19.96 12.26
N PRO A 351 1.94 20.88 12.85
CA PRO A 351 2.58 21.95 12.08
C PRO A 351 3.71 21.45 11.15
N ASP A 352 4.32 20.30 11.49
CA ASP A 352 5.40 19.64 10.76
C ASP A 352 4.90 18.55 9.79
N VAL A 353 3.63 18.64 9.37
CA VAL A 353 2.99 17.70 8.45
C VAL A 353 3.70 17.64 7.11
N VAL A 354 4.01 16.43 6.63
CA VAL A 354 4.56 16.17 5.29
C VAL A 354 3.70 15.20 4.47
N ALA A 355 2.78 14.51 5.12
CA ALA A 355 1.83 13.59 4.50
C ALA A 355 0.58 13.46 5.36
N LYS A 356 -0.50 12.93 4.79
CA LYS A 356 -1.77 12.67 5.50
C LYS A 356 -2.17 11.20 5.37
N GLY A 357 -2.89 10.71 6.39
CA GLY A 357 -3.58 9.44 6.36
C GLY A 357 -5.07 9.62 6.65
N GLY A 358 -5.93 8.89 5.96
CA GLY A 358 -7.38 8.95 6.12
C GLY A 358 -8.06 7.58 6.09
N HIS A 359 -7.27 6.52 6.17
CA HIS A 359 -7.80 5.17 6.31
C HIS A 359 -8.02 4.85 7.79
N GLU A 360 -9.12 4.18 8.10
CA GLU A 360 -9.41 3.68 9.45
C GLU A 360 -8.34 2.70 9.95
N ILE A 361 -8.33 2.41 11.26
CA ILE A 361 -7.58 1.27 11.79
C ILE A 361 -8.24 -0.01 11.27
N ASP A 362 -7.45 -0.87 10.63
CA ASP A 362 -7.92 -2.00 9.84
C ASP A 362 -7.04 -3.25 10.11
N LEU A 363 -7.35 -3.94 11.22
CA LEU A 363 -6.61 -5.10 11.69
C LEU A 363 -7.30 -6.40 11.31
N PHE A 364 -6.59 -7.22 10.54
CA PHE A 364 -7.04 -8.53 10.11
C PHE A 364 -6.53 -9.66 11.01
N ALA A 365 -7.43 -10.60 11.32
CA ALA A 365 -7.11 -11.97 11.70
C ALA A 365 -7.90 -12.91 10.77
N VAL A 366 -7.60 -14.20 10.76
CA VAL A 366 -8.22 -15.15 9.81
C VAL A 366 -9.74 -15.19 9.91
N SER A 367 -10.29 -15.09 11.13
CA SER A 367 -11.74 -15.16 11.38
C SER A 367 -12.36 -13.87 11.88
N THR A 368 -11.55 -12.83 12.13
CA THR A 368 -12.06 -11.56 12.67
C THR A 368 -11.43 -10.37 11.94
N HIS A 369 -12.18 -9.28 11.90
CA HIS A 369 -11.76 -8.04 11.27
C HIS A 369 -12.11 -6.87 12.18
N ARG A 370 -11.13 -6.34 12.91
CA ARG A 370 -11.31 -5.17 13.79
C ARG A 370 -11.12 -3.91 12.98
N ARG A 371 -12.15 -3.06 12.99
CA ARG A 371 -12.14 -1.74 12.35
C ARG A 371 -12.46 -0.65 13.37
N GLN A 372 -11.79 0.49 13.26
CA GLN A 372 -12.07 1.68 14.06
C GLN A 372 -11.92 2.92 13.18
N THR A 373 -13.00 3.66 13.05
CA THR A 373 -13.08 4.84 12.20
C THR A 373 -12.36 6.05 12.81
N ILE A 374 -11.84 6.90 11.97
CA ILE A 374 -11.25 8.18 12.36
C ILE A 374 -12.37 9.13 12.78
N LYS A 375 -12.11 9.94 13.80
CA LYS A 375 -13.03 10.97 14.28
C LYS A 375 -13.59 11.81 13.13
N ASP A 376 -14.90 11.93 13.09
CA ASP A 376 -15.66 12.69 12.09
C ASP A 376 -15.34 12.31 10.63
N GLY A 377 -14.79 11.12 10.37
CA GLY A 377 -14.39 10.70 9.02
C GLY A 377 -13.23 11.50 8.41
N GLY A 378 -12.46 12.20 9.23
CA GLY A 378 -11.38 13.08 8.82
C GLY A 378 -10.08 12.39 8.42
N SER A 379 -8.97 13.11 8.56
CA SER A 379 -7.61 12.63 8.28
C SER A 379 -6.65 13.04 9.39
N TYR A 380 -5.60 12.27 9.60
CA TYR A 380 -4.49 12.60 10.51
C TYR A 380 -3.24 13.00 9.73
N ASP A 381 -2.32 13.70 10.40
CA ASP A 381 -1.09 14.21 9.83
C ASP A 381 0.11 13.36 10.23
N LEU A 382 1.05 13.21 9.30
CA LEU A 382 2.31 12.47 9.46
C LEU A 382 3.49 13.43 9.34
N PRO A 383 4.40 13.49 10.33
CA PRO A 383 5.65 14.22 10.24
C PRO A 383 6.72 13.39 9.50
N LEU A 384 7.75 14.05 8.96
CA LEU A 384 8.89 13.37 8.35
C LEU A 384 9.62 12.45 9.33
N ALA A 385 9.62 12.78 10.61
CA ALA A 385 10.24 12.00 11.69
C ALA A 385 9.69 10.57 11.81
N ALA A 386 8.48 10.27 11.31
CA ALA A 386 7.95 8.91 11.20
C ALA A 386 8.70 8.05 10.16
N ALA A 387 9.46 8.67 9.26
CA ALA A 387 10.28 8.02 8.25
C ALA A 387 11.78 7.98 8.64
N ILE A 388 12.18 8.39 9.83
CA ILE A 388 13.58 8.46 10.27
C ILE A 388 13.83 7.40 11.34
N ALA A 389 14.63 6.38 10.98
CA ALA A 389 14.98 5.29 11.89
C ALA A 389 16.00 5.72 12.93
N GLN A 390 15.81 5.28 14.19
CA GLN A 390 16.85 5.46 15.21
C GLN A 390 18.06 4.59 14.88
N GLY A 391 19.26 5.18 15.06
CA GLY A 391 20.54 4.49 14.86
C GLY A 391 21.12 4.59 13.44
N VAL A 392 20.37 5.12 12.45
CA VAL A 392 20.89 5.36 11.10
C VAL A 392 20.66 6.82 10.70
N ARG A 393 21.69 7.49 10.12
CA ARG A 393 21.65 8.94 9.90
C ARG A 393 21.21 9.37 8.50
N ASN A 394 21.67 8.71 7.45
CA ASN A 394 21.44 9.09 6.05
C ASN A 394 20.36 8.24 5.36
N LEU A 395 19.39 7.73 6.12
CA LEU A 395 18.41 6.79 5.62
C LEU A 395 16.99 7.19 6.04
N PHE A 396 16.11 7.33 5.04
CA PHE A 396 14.66 7.41 5.24
C PHE A 396 14.02 6.04 5.05
N VAL A 397 12.89 5.82 5.73
CA VAL A 397 12.07 4.60 5.61
C VAL A 397 10.66 4.95 5.24
N VAL A 398 10.15 4.39 4.15
CA VAL A 398 8.80 4.70 3.67
C VAL A 398 7.99 3.43 3.34
N GLY A 399 6.69 3.57 3.36
CA GLY A 399 5.79 2.47 3.08
C GLY A 399 5.31 1.76 4.35
N ARG A 400 4.99 0.50 4.25
CA ARG A 400 4.37 -0.34 5.29
C ARG A 400 5.17 -0.42 6.60
N CYS A 401 6.48 -0.25 6.52
CA CYS A 401 7.43 -0.38 7.64
C CYS A 401 7.76 0.93 8.35
N LEU A 402 7.01 2.02 8.08
CA LEU A 402 7.17 3.29 8.80
C LEU A 402 7.02 3.12 10.32
N SER A 403 7.50 4.11 11.07
CA SER A 403 7.43 4.12 12.53
C SER A 403 6.01 4.36 13.05
N ALA A 404 5.39 3.32 13.56
CA ALA A 404 4.03 3.35 14.10
C ALA A 404 3.81 2.22 15.09
N THR A 405 2.84 2.36 16.00
CA THR A 405 2.28 1.21 16.71
C THR A 405 1.61 0.25 15.71
N ARG A 406 1.37 -0.98 16.09
CA ARG A 406 0.74 -1.97 15.21
C ARG A 406 -0.64 -1.52 14.71
N GLU A 407 -1.42 -0.93 15.61
CA GLU A 407 -2.75 -0.39 15.32
C GLU A 407 -2.67 0.76 14.32
N ALA A 408 -1.82 1.75 14.58
CA ALA A 408 -1.64 2.90 13.69
C ALA A 408 -1.05 2.49 12.33
N GLN A 409 -0.13 1.51 12.30
CA GLN A 409 0.43 0.96 11.09
C GLN A 409 -0.67 0.34 10.19
N SER A 410 -1.68 -0.29 10.77
CA SER A 410 -2.78 -0.88 10.01
C SER A 410 -3.58 0.15 9.19
N SER A 411 -3.60 1.39 9.65
CA SER A 411 -4.14 2.56 8.93
C SER A 411 -3.11 3.14 7.94
N ALA A 412 -1.88 3.41 8.41
CA ALA A 412 -0.89 4.16 7.64
C ALA A 412 -0.25 3.37 6.48
N ARG A 413 -0.34 2.03 6.49
CA ARG A 413 0.25 1.14 5.47
C ARG A 413 -0.45 1.16 4.11
N VAL A 414 -1.61 1.80 4.00
CA VAL A 414 -2.34 1.83 2.73
C VAL A 414 -1.62 2.67 1.68
N MET A 415 -1.82 2.33 0.41
CA MET A 415 -1.00 2.84 -0.68
C MET A 415 -0.99 4.37 -0.79
N GLY A 416 -2.13 5.06 -0.61
CA GLY A 416 -2.19 6.52 -0.68
C GLY A 416 -1.29 7.20 0.33
N THR A 417 -1.39 6.80 1.61
CA THR A 417 -0.52 7.30 2.69
C THR A 417 0.95 6.96 2.44
N CYS A 418 1.23 5.72 2.00
CA CYS A 418 2.59 5.28 1.65
C CYS A 418 3.19 6.10 0.51
N MET A 419 2.41 6.45 -0.52
CA MET A 419 2.86 7.29 -1.63
C MET A 419 3.12 8.73 -1.20
N ALA A 420 2.26 9.30 -0.34
CA ALA A 420 2.46 10.63 0.20
C ALA A 420 3.76 10.73 1.02
N MET A 421 4.02 9.75 1.91
CA MET A 421 5.28 9.65 2.65
C MET A 421 6.46 9.40 1.72
N GLY A 422 6.29 8.59 0.67
CA GLY A 422 7.31 8.36 -0.36
C GLY A 422 7.69 9.65 -1.07
N GLN A 423 6.70 10.43 -1.51
CA GLN A 423 6.93 11.74 -2.12
C GLN A 423 7.66 12.70 -1.18
N ALA A 424 7.27 12.73 0.09
CA ALA A 424 7.92 13.57 1.10
C ALA A 424 9.39 13.17 1.31
N ALA A 425 9.67 11.89 1.51
CA ALA A 425 11.03 11.39 1.71
C ALA A 425 11.91 11.55 0.47
N GLY A 426 11.36 11.34 -0.74
CA GLY A 426 12.08 11.56 -2.00
C GLY A 426 12.46 13.03 -2.20
N THR A 427 11.53 13.96 -1.92
CA THR A 427 11.79 15.40 -1.96
C THR A 427 12.84 15.80 -0.90
N ALA A 428 12.70 15.30 0.34
CA ALA A 428 13.67 15.55 1.41
C ALA A 428 15.07 15.02 1.06
N ALA A 429 15.14 13.81 0.50
CA ALA A 429 16.41 13.20 0.07
C ALA A 429 17.12 14.04 -1.00
N ALA A 430 16.37 14.58 -1.96
CA ALA A 430 16.92 15.48 -2.96
C ALA A 430 17.44 16.79 -2.34
N LEU A 431 16.70 17.41 -1.41
CA LEU A 431 17.14 18.61 -0.68
C LEU A 431 18.44 18.34 0.08
N CYS A 432 18.51 17.25 0.85
CA CYS A 432 19.71 16.85 1.58
C CYS A 432 20.88 16.57 0.62
N SER A 433 20.64 15.87 -0.49
CA SER A 433 21.71 15.52 -1.41
C SER A 433 22.24 16.71 -2.23
N ALA A 434 21.45 17.75 -2.44
CA ALA A 434 21.86 18.97 -3.13
C ALA A 434 22.69 19.91 -2.27
N ASP A 435 22.56 19.85 -0.94
CA ASP A 435 23.31 20.71 -0.02
C ASP A 435 24.76 20.22 0.12
N ALA A 436 25.72 21.07 -0.30
CA ALA A 436 27.13 20.77 -0.19
C ALA A 436 27.62 20.74 1.26
N GLY A 437 26.94 21.47 2.17
CA GLY A 437 27.25 21.53 3.60
C GLY A 437 26.51 20.50 4.46
N TRP A 438 25.70 19.63 3.85
CA TRP A 438 24.91 18.67 4.60
C TRP A 438 25.76 17.75 5.49
N SER A 439 25.35 17.62 6.74
CA SER A 439 26.06 16.82 7.77
C SER A 439 26.10 15.31 7.45
N GLY A 440 25.19 14.86 6.57
CA GLY A 440 24.93 13.45 6.32
C GLY A 440 23.91 12.85 7.30
N ASP A 441 23.09 13.69 7.96
CA ASP A 441 21.97 13.25 8.78
C ASP A 441 20.65 13.78 8.19
N VAL A 442 19.71 12.89 7.92
CA VAL A 442 18.40 13.24 7.35
C VAL A 442 17.52 14.05 8.32
N ARG A 443 17.89 14.09 9.60
CA ARG A 443 17.24 14.92 10.63
C ARG A 443 17.40 16.40 10.37
N ASP A 444 18.45 16.80 9.65
CA ASP A 444 18.73 18.20 9.28
C ASP A 444 17.83 18.70 8.14
N THR A 445 16.89 17.88 7.65
CA THR A 445 15.95 18.29 6.60
C THR A 445 15.17 19.55 7.02
N PRO A 446 15.25 20.66 6.27
CA PRO A 446 14.55 21.90 6.61
C PRO A 446 13.03 21.73 6.30
N ILE A 447 12.22 21.44 7.32
CA ILE A 447 10.80 21.09 7.19
C ILE A 447 9.99 22.16 6.46
N ALA A 448 10.21 23.43 6.73
CA ALA A 448 9.48 24.51 6.05
C ALA A 448 9.76 24.54 4.53
N THR A 449 11.02 24.33 4.12
CA THR A 449 11.42 24.23 2.72
C THR A 449 10.82 22.98 2.07
N LEU A 450 10.84 21.85 2.80
CA LEU A 450 10.22 20.61 2.33
C LEU A 450 8.72 20.79 2.12
N GLN A 451 8.00 21.38 3.07
CA GLN A 451 6.56 21.64 2.94
C GLN A 451 6.25 22.56 1.75
N GLN A 452 7.05 23.61 1.53
CA GLN A 452 6.90 24.49 0.37
C GLN A 452 7.08 23.70 -0.94
N ALA A 453 8.12 22.88 -1.04
CA ALA A 453 8.39 22.05 -2.21
C ALA A 453 7.25 21.04 -2.46
N LEU A 454 6.75 20.40 -1.40
CA LEU A 454 5.65 19.44 -1.48
C LEU A 454 4.35 20.09 -2.00
N ARG A 455 4.00 21.31 -1.50
CA ARG A 455 2.83 22.07 -2.01
C ARG A 455 2.99 22.41 -3.49
N ALA A 456 4.17 22.87 -3.89
CA ALA A 456 4.46 23.20 -5.29
C ALA A 456 4.35 21.95 -6.21
N GLN A 457 4.53 20.75 -5.67
CA GLN A 457 4.36 19.46 -6.36
C GLN A 457 2.95 18.89 -6.23
N GLY A 458 2.00 19.64 -5.70
CA GLY A 458 0.60 19.23 -5.57
C GLY A 458 0.32 18.26 -4.42
N ALA A 459 1.21 18.12 -3.43
CA ALA A 459 0.91 17.39 -2.21
C ALA A 459 -0.15 18.14 -1.38
N VAL A 460 -1.05 17.39 -0.75
CA VAL A 460 -2.09 17.94 0.13
C VAL A 460 -1.57 17.89 1.56
N LEU A 461 -1.27 19.04 2.15
CA LEU A 461 -0.80 19.18 3.53
C LEU A 461 -1.86 19.82 4.44
N GLU A 462 -2.71 20.68 3.90
CA GLU A 462 -3.82 21.33 4.62
C GLU A 462 -5.05 20.41 4.67
N SER A 463 -5.87 20.58 5.69
CA SER A 463 -7.26 20.10 5.67
C SER A 463 -8.11 21.19 5.08
N GLU A 464 -9.06 20.86 4.19
CA GLU A 464 -10.13 21.77 3.87
C GLU A 464 -10.87 22.09 5.17
N ALA A 465 -11.09 23.38 5.44
CA ALA A 465 -11.65 23.90 6.69
C ALA A 465 -13.14 23.54 6.83
#